data_e28a74fc9f11dccb1393c69eb9cfd270
#
_entry.id   e28a74fc9f11dccb1393c69eb9cfd270
#
_cell.length_a   1.000
_cell.length_b   1.000
_cell.length_c   1.000
_cell.angle_alpha   90.00
_cell.angle_beta   90.00
_cell.angle_gamma   90.00
#
_symmetry.space_group_name_H-M   'P 1'
#
loop_
_entity.id
_entity.type
_entity.pdbx_description
1 polymer ?
#
loop_
_entity_poly.entity_id
_entity_poly.type
_entity_poly.pdbx_seq_one_letter_code
_entity_poly.pdbx_strand_id
1 'polypeptide(L)'
;MLTRIVHNSEKLCTFVEPLTLKLSQPQRRHLLNLADALLVCEDEKTLADLQRQFIMAPDASNMADFLRISPWKAADVRAALRAQQVAWLIAEAERHGAPRVLYLNIDDSLGEKDPATRHLEPVAQ
;
A
#
# COMPACT_ATOMS: atom_id res chain seq x y z
N MET A 1 6.47 8.11 -22.29
CA MET A 1 7.08 9.11 -21.40
C MET A 1 7.74 8.33 -20.26
N LEU A 2 9.06 8.39 -20.16
CA LEU A 2 9.76 7.69 -19.06
C LEU A 2 9.60 8.50 -17.78
N THR A 3 8.63 8.15 -16.96
CA THR A 3 8.44 8.75 -15.64
C THR A 3 9.31 7.99 -14.66
N ARG A 4 10.32 8.65 -14.08
CA ARG A 4 11.16 8.05 -13.04
C ARG A 4 11.04 8.79 -11.73
N ILE A 5 11.10 8.07 -10.64
CA ILE A 5 10.96 8.62 -9.30
C ILE A 5 12.29 9.24 -8.86
N VAL A 6 12.26 10.53 -8.57
CA VAL A 6 13.40 11.28 -8.01
C VAL A 6 13.29 11.33 -6.48
N HIS A 7 12.09 11.57 -5.98
CA HIS A 7 11.75 11.63 -4.56
C HIS A 7 10.31 11.14 -4.36
N ASN A 8 9.97 10.78 -3.15
CA ASN A 8 8.63 10.30 -2.83
C ASN A 8 7.57 11.38 -3.07
N SER A 9 6.41 10.94 -3.57
CA SER A 9 5.27 11.82 -3.78
C SER A 9 4.81 12.45 -2.47
N GLU A 10 4.63 13.77 -2.46
CA GLU A 10 4.11 14.50 -1.30
C GLU A 10 2.73 14.00 -0.89
N LYS A 11 1.87 13.68 -1.86
CA LYS A 11 0.54 13.11 -1.61
C LYS A 11 0.62 11.78 -0.88
N LEU A 12 1.56 10.92 -1.29
CA LEU A 12 1.77 9.63 -0.63
C LEU A 12 2.31 9.81 0.79
N CYS A 13 3.27 10.70 1.00
CA CYS A 13 3.79 11.02 2.32
C CYS A 13 2.68 11.50 3.26
N THR A 14 1.87 12.45 2.79
CA THR A 14 0.70 12.98 3.53
C THR A 14 -0.34 11.91 3.83
N PHE A 15 -0.52 10.94 2.92
CA PHE A 15 -1.44 9.83 3.11
C PHE A 15 -0.95 8.83 4.17
N VAL A 16 0.34 8.50 4.15
CA VAL A 16 0.93 7.47 5.02
C VAL A 16 1.19 7.99 6.44
N GLU A 17 1.50 9.28 6.60
CA GLU A 17 1.87 9.86 7.88
C GLU A 17 0.83 9.64 9.00
N PRO A 18 -0.47 9.89 8.78
CA PRO A 18 -1.51 9.69 9.79
C PRO A 18 -1.74 8.23 10.18
N LEU A 19 -1.25 7.26 9.41
CA LEU A 19 -1.38 5.83 9.74
C LEU A 19 -0.60 5.45 10.99
N THR A 20 0.36 6.26 11.42
CA THR A 20 1.18 6.05 12.64
C THR A 20 1.73 4.63 12.76
N LEU A 21 2.19 4.07 11.66
CA LEU A 21 2.77 2.74 11.62
C LEU A 21 4.05 2.68 12.48
N LYS A 22 4.20 1.60 13.23
CA LYS A 22 5.37 1.36 14.09
C LYS A 22 6.57 0.93 13.25
N LEU A 23 7.09 1.85 12.46
CA LEU A 23 8.23 1.66 11.59
C LEU A 23 9.36 2.63 11.95
N SER A 24 10.60 2.15 11.87
CA SER A 24 11.78 3.03 11.93
C SER A 24 11.82 3.95 10.70
N GLN A 25 12.61 5.02 10.76
CA GLN A 25 12.78 5.94 9.63
C GLN A 25 13.23 5.23 8.33
N PRO A 26 14.23 4.32 8.34
CA PRO A 26 14.59 3.57 7.15
C PRO A 26 13.44 2.69 6.63
N GLN A 27 12.72 2.00 7.52
CA GLN A 27 11.60 1.15 7.15
C GLN A 27 10.45 1.96 6.53
N ARG A 28 10.15 3.13 7.09
CA ARG A 28 9.18 4.05 6.52
C ARG A 28 9.57 4.53 5.13
N ARG A 29 10.85 4.84 4.92
CA ARG A 29 11.38 5.20 3.60
C ARG A 29 11.20 4.06 2.60
N HIS A 30 11.47 2.82 2.99
CA HIS A 30 11.25 1.66 2.13
C HIS A 30 9.78 1.46 1.80
N LEU A 31 8.87 1.67 2.76
CA LEU A 31 7.43 1.62 2.53
C LEU A 31 6.99 2.66 1.48
N LEU A 32 7.44 3.90 1.62
CA LEU A 32 7.12 4.98 0.69
C LEU A 32 7.69 4.70 -0.71
N ASN A 33 8.93 4.23 -0.79
CA ASN A 33 9.55 3.85 -2.06
C ASN A 33 8.78 2.73 -2.74
N LEU A 34 8.43 1.69 -1.99
CA LEU A 34 7.65 0.57 -2.52
C LEU A 34 6.29 1.02 -3.04
N ALA A 35 5.58 1.86 -2.29
CA ALA A 35 4.27 2.36 -2.67
C ALA A 35 4.34 3.26 -3.92
N ASP A 36 5.29 4.20 -3.99
CA ASP A 36 5.50 5.02 -5.18
C ASP A 36 5.84 4.17 -6.41
N ALA A 37 6.73 3.19 -6.26
CA ALA A 37 7.11 2.31 -7.35
C ALA A 37 5.92 1.47 -7.84
N LEU A 38 5.09 0.95 -6.94
CA LEU A 38 3.88 0.20 -7.31
C LEU A 38 2.86 1.06 -8.07
N LEU A 39 2.76 2.35 -7.74
CA LEU A 39 1.86 3.29 -8.41
C LEU A 39 2.33 3.65 -9.82
N VAL A 40 3.64 3.72 -10.04
CA VAL A 40 4.25 4.19 -11.30
C VAL A 40 4.57 3.04 -12.25
N CYS A 41 4.84 1.84 -11.71
CA CYS A 41 5.26 0.69 -12.51
C CYS A 41 4.10 0.16 -13.36
N GLU A 42 4.26 0.22 -14.68
CA GLU A 42 3.32 -0.33 -15.65
C GLU A 42 3.65 -1.78 -16.04
N ASP A 43 4.89 -2.20 -15.80
CA ASP A 43 5.41 -3.54 -16.09
C ASP A 43 5.01 -4.57 -15.00
N GLU A 44 5.58 -5.76 -15.08
CA GLU A 44 5.47 -6.75 -14.01
C GLU A 44 6.02 -6.16 -12.72
N LYS A 45 5.27 -6.28 -11.62
CA LYS A 45 5.62 -5.67 -10.34
C LYS A 45 6.61 -6.54 -9.54
N THR A 46 7.70 -6.96 -10.19
CA THR A 46 8.83 -7.60 -9.52
C THR A 46 9.67 -6.55 -8.78
N LEU A 47 10.43 -6.96 -7.77
CA LEU A 47 11.33 -6.04 -7.06
C LEU A 47 12.35 -5.36 -8.01
N ALA A 48 12.82 -6.08 -9.03
CA ALA A 48 13.74 -5.55 -10.02
C ALA A 48 13.07 -4.46 -10.87
N ASP A 49 11.82 -4.68 -11.30
CA ASP A 49 11.08 -3.69 -12.09
C ASP A 49 10.70 -2.47 -11.26
N LEU A 50 10.30 -2.68 -10.01
CA LEU A 50 10.03 -1.58 -9.08
C LEU A 50 11.27 -0.71 -8.84
N GLN A 51 12.45 -1.32 -8.71
CA GLN A 51 13.70 -0.57 -8.54
C GLN A 51 14.07 0.27 -9.78
N ARG A 52 13.79 -0.22 -10.98
CA ARG A 52 14.05 0.53 -12.22
C ARG A 52 13.24 1.82 -12.33
N GLN A 53 12.20 1.98 -11.51
CA GLN A 53 11.41 3.21 -11.49
C GLN A 53 12.15 4.39 -10.86
N PHE A 54 13.22 4.16 -10.11
CA PHE A 54 13.99 5.21 -9.46
C PHE A 54 15.19 5.67 -10.31
N ILE A 55 15.49 6.97 -10.27
CA ILE A 55 16.73 7.52 -10.85
C ILE A 55 17.92 7.07 -10.01
N MET A 56 17.80 7.17 -8.69
CA MET A 56 18.76 6.61 -7.74
C MET A 56 18.08 5.44 -7.03
N ALA A 57 18.28 4.24 -7.58
CA ALA A 57 17.63 3.05 -7.05
C ALA A 57 18.09 2.75 -5.61
N PRO A 58 17.16 2.50 -4.68
CA PRO A 58 17.52 1.96 -3.38
C PRO A 58 18.14 0.57 -3.56
N ASP A 59 18.96 0.16 -2.60
CA ASP A 59 19.56 -1.18 -2.62
C ASP A 59 18.47 -2.26 -2.63
N ALA A 60 18.55 -3.18 -3.61
CA ALA A 60 17.59 -4.27 -3.78
C ALA A 60 17.48 -5.17 -2.55
N SER A 61 18.61 -5.47 -1.94
CA SER A 61 18.64 -6.33 -0.75
C SER A 61 17.91 -5.67 0.42
N ASN A 62 18.08 -4.38 0.62
CA ASN A 62 17.39 -3.63 1.68
C ASN A 62 15.87 -3.60 1.49
N MET A 63 15.41 -3.48 0.26
CA MET A 63 13.96 -3.51 -0.03
C MET A 63 13.38 -4.91 0.17
N ALA A 64 14.11 -5.96 -0.25
CA ALA A 64 13.73 -7.34 -0.01
C ALA A 64 13.70 -7.66 1.49
N ASP A 65 14.71 -7.21 2.23
CA ASP A 65 14.78 -7.39 3.68
C ASP A 65 13.67 -6.62 4.41
N PHE A 66 13.32 -5.42 3.94
CA PHE A 66 12.16 -4.71 4.48
C PHE A 66 10.88 -5.55 4.37
N LEU A 67 10.63 -6.18 3.23
CA LEU A 67 9.44 -7.00 3.03
C LEU A 67 9.45 -8.28 3.87
N ARG A 68 10.63 -8.88 4.07
CA ARG A 68 10.78 -10.19 4.69
C ARG A 68 10.98 -10.14 6.20
N ILE A 69 11.77 -9.18 6.69
CA ILE A 69 12.30 -9.18 8.06
C ILE A 69 11.72 -8.05 8.92
N SER A 70 11.26 -6.95 8.32
CA SER A 70 10.75 -5.82 9.08
C SER A 70 9.53 -6.21 9.92
N PRO A 71 9.37 -5.64 11.13
CA PRO A 71 8.36 -6.05 12.10
C PRO A 71 6.95 -5.55 11.78
N TRP A 72 6.66 -5.23 10.53
CA TRP A 72 5.34 -4.80 10.12
C TRP A 72 4.46 -6.01 9.77
N LYS A 73 3.18 -5.88 10.04
CA LYS A 73 2.18 -6.91 9.69
C LYS A 73 1.13 -6.29 8.77
N ALA A 74 0.75 -7.01 7.74
CA ALA A 74 -0.31 -6.58 6.83
C ALA A 74 -1.63 -6.29 7.57
N ALA A 75 -1.92 -7.02 8.64
CA ALA A 75 -3.08 -6.79 9.49
C ALA A 75 -3.06 -5.42 10.16
N ASP A 76 -1.90 -4.96 10.66
CA ASP A 76 -1.75 -3.67 11.31
C ASP A 76 -1.93 -2.52 10.30
N VAL A 77 -1.35 -2.66 9.11
CA VAL A 77 -1.52 -1.69 8.02
C VAL A 77 -2.99 -1.61 7.60
N ARG A 78 -3.63 -2.76 7.44
CA ARG A 78 -5.05 -2.84 7.08
C ARG A 78 -5.96 -2.19 8.13
N ALA A 79 -5.69 -2.44 9.41
CA ALA A 79 -6.43 -1.82 10.52
C ALA A 79 -6.26 -0.30 10.54
N ALA A 80 -5.03 0.20 10.36
CA ALA A 80 -4.73 1.62 10.30
C ALA A 80 -5.41 2.31 9.09
N LEU A 81 -5.36 1.70 7.92
CA LEU A 81 -6.04 2.18 6.71
C LEU A 81 -7.56 2.24 6.91
N ARG A 82 -8.16 1.20 7.48
CA ARG A 82 -9.59 1.17 7.77
C ARG A 82 -10.00 2.29 8.72
N ALA A 83 -9.26 2.48 9.81
CA ALA A 83 -9.53 3.54 10.78
C ALA A 83 -9.46 4.93 10.11
N GLN A 84 -8.45 5.18 9.27
CA GLN A 84 -8.30 6.43 8.55
C GLN A 84 -9.43 6.66 7.55
N GLN A 85 -9.82 5.64 6.79
CA GLN A 85 -10.92 5.74 5.84
C GLN A 85 -12.26 6.04 6.51
N VAL A 86 -12.54 5.36 7.62
CA VAL A 86 -13.77 5.63 8.41
C VAL A 86 -13.76 7.05 8.96
N ALA A 87 -12.63 7.51 9.51
CA ALA A 87 -12.51 8.89 10.01
C ALA A 87 -12.74 9.93 8.90
N TRP A 88 -12.22 9.71 7.70
CA TRP A 88 -12.46 10.59 6.55
C TRP A 88 -13.91 10.61 6.11
N LEU A 89 -14.57 9.44 6.04
CA LEU A 89 -15.98 9.37 5.68
C LEU A 89 -16.87 10.10 6.68
N ILE A 90 -16.58 9.98 7.98
CA ILE A 90 -17.32 10.68 9.03
C ILE A 90 -17.10 12.19 8.91
N ALA A 91 -15.85 12.63 8.78
CA ALA A 91 -15.52 14.05 8.64
C ALA A 91 -16.16 14.67 7.41
N GLU A 92 -16.19 13.95 6.30
CA GLU A 92 -16.81 14.40 5.05
C GLU A 92 -18.35 14.51 5.19
N ALA A 93 -18.98 13.52 5.82
CA ALA A 93 -20.41 13.56 6.09
C ALA A 93 -20.78 14.75 7.01
N GLU A 94 -19.98 15.00 8.04
CA GLU A 94 -20.19 16.14 8.95
C GLU A 94 -20.01 17.48 8.23
N ARG A 95 -19.00 17.60 7.37
CA ARG A 95 -18.74 18.81 6.58
C ARG A 95 -19.90 19.17 5.66
N HIS A 96 -20.61 18.19 5.13
CA HIS A 96 -21.75 18.38 4.24
C HIS A 96 -23.11 18.33 4.95
N GLY A 97 -23.15 18.19 6.27
CA GLY A 97 -24.40 18.02 7.03
C GLY A 97 -25.19 16.79 6.60
N ALA A 98 -24.50 15.80 6.03
CA ALA A 98 -25.14 14.57 5.56
C ALA A 98 -25.45 13.61 6.72
N PRO A 99 -26.51 12.80 6.64
CA PRO A 99 -26.77 11.76 7.62
C PRO A 99 -25.63 10.74 7.64
N ARG A 100 -25.29 10.20 8.80
CA ARG A 100 -24.29 9.13 8.94
C ARG A 100 -24.83 7.79 8.43
N VAL A 101 -25.05 7.71 7.12
CA VAL A 101 -25.51 6.50 6.44
C VAL A 101 -24.36 6.00 5.56
N LEU A 102 -24.00 4.74 5.73
CA LEU A 102 -22.95 4.08 4.94
C LEU A 102 -23.60 3.03 4.04
N TYR A 103 -23.38 3.15 2.76
CA TYR A 103 -23.75 2.11 1.78
C TYR A 103 -22.53 1.23 1.52
N LEU A 104 -22.64 -0.05 1.86
CA LEU A 104 -21.61 -1.03 1.59
C LEU A 104 -21.99 -1.84 0.34
N ASN A 105 -21.24 -1.64 -0.73
CA ASN A 105 -21.33 -2.48 -1.92
C ASN A 105 -20.29 -3.59 -1.82
N ILE A 106 -20.74 -4.84 -1.80
CA ILE A 106 -19.89 -6.01 -1.81
C ILE A 106 -19.96 -6.60 -3.20
N ASP A 107 -18.85 -6.59 -3.92
CA ASP A 107 -18.70 -7.28 -5.19
C ASP A 107 -17.80 -8.49 -4.98
N ASP A 108 -18.25 -9.66 -5.40
CA ASP A 108 -17.53 -10.91 -5.27
C ASP A 108 -16.91 -11.26 -6.63
N SER A 109 -15.59 -11.15 -6.73
CA SER A 109 -14.86 -11.54 -7.92
C SER A 109 -14.21 -12.91 -7.72
N LEU A 110 -14.63 -13.88 -8.53
CA LEU A 110 -13.99 -15.19 -8.62
C LEU A 110 -12.64 -15.02 -9.35
N GLY A 111 -11.55 -15.00 -8.60
CA GLY A 111 -10.21 -15.15 -9.17
C GLY A 111 -9.92 -16.63 -9.42
N GLU A 112 -9.67 -17.02 -10.66
CA GLU A 112 -9.14 -18.34 -10.94
C GLU A 112 -7.77 -18.49 -10.27
N LYS A 113 -7.66 -19.48 -9.40
CA LYS A 113 -6.43 -19.78 -8.68
C LYS A 113 -5.51 -20.60 -9.59
N ASP A 114 -4.30 -20.11 -9.83
CA ASP A 114 -3.26 -20.90 -10.48
C ASP A 114 -3.01 -22.18 -9.66
N PRO A 115 -3.14 -23.38 -10.26
CA PRO A 115 -2.91 -24.64 -9.59
C PRO A 115 -1.51 -24.77 -8.96
N ALA A 116 -0.53 -23.99 -9.42
CA ALA A 116 0.82 -23.96 -8.87
C ALA A 116 0.94 -23.14 -7.57
N THR A 117 -0.05 -22.35 -7.21
CA THR A 117 -0.01 -21.50 -6.02
C THR A 117 -0.35 -22.29 -4.76
N ARG A 118 0.67 -22.56 -3.92
CA ARG A 118 0.54 -23.45 -2.75
C ARG A 118 0.12 -22.77 -1.44
N HIS A 119 0.07 -21.44 -1.36
CA HIS A 119 -0.06 -20.72 -0.09
C HIS A 119 -1.12 -19.63 -0.06
N LEU A 120 -2.15 -19.70 -0.89
CA LEU A 120 -3.31 -18.82 -0.73
C LEU A 120 -4.28 -19.44 0.28
N GLU A 121 -4.68 -18.67 1.28
CA GLU A 121 -5.79 -19.06 2.14
C GLU A 121 -7.02 -19.38 1.31
N PRO A 122 -7.77 -20.44 1.64
CA PRO A 122 -9.00 -20.74 0.94
C PRO A 122 -9.95 -19.55 1.09
N VAL A 123 -10.37 -18.99 -0.03
CA VAL A 123 -11.47 -18.05 -0.04
C VAL A 123 -12.70 -18.84 0.41
N ALA A 124 -13.32 -18.43 1.52
CA ALA A 124 -14.53 -19.06 2.00
C ALA A 124 -15.58 -19.06 0.88
N GLN A 125 -16.07 -20.25 0.54
CA GLN A 125 -17.21 -20.43 -0.35
C GLN A 125 -18.50 -20.06 0.36
#